data_b4ff4dc418004a1bd83ed3e812f7b10e
#
_entry.id   b4ff4dc418004a1bd83ed3e812f7b10e
#
_cell.length_a   1.000
_cell.length_b   1.000
_cell.length_c   1.000
_cell.angle_alpha   90.00
_cell.angle_beta   90.00
_cell.angle_gamma   90.00
#
_symmetry.space_group_name_H-M   'P 1'
#
loop_
_entity.id
_entity.type
_entity.pdbx_description
1 polymer ?
#
loop_
_entity_poly.entity_id
_entity_poly.type
_entity_poly.pdbx_seq_one_letter_code
_entity_poly.pdbx_strand_id
1 'polypeptide(L)'
;MFPKSERAAIIDIGSNSVRLVIYDVLGASILPTFNEKVMAGLGQGLMQTGQLSPTGVESALKALGRYRAILKALHLRHYTAVATAAVRSAENGPEFISLASKALGRRVVVLSGEDEARLSAVGVEASFHAPLGMIGDLGGSSLEFKQIGGKAADGESLMLGPLSLVEGDIDLKALRRTIRAELKTSDVLAKSTGRFYAVGGAWRTVAKLNMQIEDYSLKVLQGYQMSKSQVDKAAKLCFDSVTSSTARAMLENVDKRRAKHLPVAAILLQEILGNS
;
A
#
# COMPACT_ATOMS: atom_id res chain seq x y z
N MET A 1 5.98 38.33 6.59
CA MET A 1 6.37 37.34 7.62
C MET A 1 5.86 35.98 7.16
N PHE A 2 6.73 35.08 6.79
CA PHE A 2 6.31 33.73 6.34
C PHE A 2 5.76 32.97 7.57
N PRO A 3 4.66 32.21 7.44
CA PRO A 3 4.16 31.43 8.54
C PRO A 3 5.22 30.44 9.01
N LYS A 4 5.37 30.27 10.35
CA LYS A 4 6.24 29.24 10.90
C LYS A 4 5.82 27.88 10.35
N SER A 5 6.73 27.19 9.67
CA SER A 5 6.49 25.80 9.28
C SER A 5 6.48 24.92 10.53
N GLU A 6 5.43 24.15 10.70
CA GLU A 6 5.40 23.06 11.68
C GLU A 6 5.92 21.80 11.01
N ARG A 7 6.74 21.04 11.73
CA ARG A 7 7.20 19.72 11.25
C ARG A 7 6.45 18.61 11.94
N ALA A 8 5.98 17.68 11.15
CA ALA A 8 5.38 16.45 11.62
C ALA A 8 6.04 15.24 10.94
N ALA A 9 6.06 14.10 11.62
CA ALA A 9 6.53 12.87 11.00
C ALA A 9 5.57 11.72 11.22
N ILE A 10 5.56 10.81 10.23
CA ILE A 10 4.79 9.57 10.27
C ILE A 10 5.74 8.41 10.05
N ILE A 11 5.64 7.40 10.92
CA ILE A 11 6.27 6.11 10.75
C ILE A 11 5.17 5.11 10.45
N ASP A 12 5.27 4.48 9.28
CA ASP A 12 4.37 3.46 8.80
C ASP A 12 5.09 2.09 8.81
N ILE A 13 4.56 1.15 9.58
CA ILE A 13 5.07 -0.22 9.71
C ILE A 13 4.12 -1.14 8.96
N GLY A 14 4.37 -1.28 7.66
CA GLY A 14 3.59 -2.14 6.78
C GLY A 14 4.13 -3.56 6.68
N SER A 15 3.39 -4.41 6.01
CA SER A 15 3.73 -5.84 5.81
C SER A 15 5.07 -6.05 5.09
N ASN A 16 5.42 -5.19 4.15
CA ASN A 16 6.64 -5.33 3.35
C ASN A 16 7.73 -4.32 3.73
N SER A 17 7.38 -3.21 4.33
CA SER A 17 8.35 -2.14 4.58
C SER A 17 8.00 -1.29 5.78
N VAL A 18 9.03 -0.74 6.43
CA VAL A 18 8.93 0.30 7.45
C VAL A 18 9.38 1.62 6.83
N ARG A 19 8.60 2.67 7.01
CA ARG A 19 8.82 3.96 6.36
C ARG A 19 8.73 5.11 7.34
N LEU A 20 9.68 6.03 7.28
CA LEU A 20 9.62 7.33 7.95
C LEU A 20 9.44 8.42 6.90
N VAL A 21 8.43 9.25 7.06
CA VAL A 21 8.26 10.48 6.27
C VAL A 21 8.18 11.67 7.22
N ILE A 22 8.94 12.72 6.93
CA ILE A 22 8.87 14.00 7.63
C ILE A 22 8.25 15.01 6.67
N TYR A 23 7.33 15.78 7.18
CA TYR A 23 6.60 16.79 6.44
C TYR A 23 6.84 18.16 7.04
N ASP A 24 7.02 19.16 6.19
CA ASP A 24 6.83 20.57 6.54
C ASP A 24 5.37 20.94 6.24
N VAL A 25 4.67 21.42 7.26
CA VAL A 25 3.26 21.86 7.18
C VAL A 25 3.23 23.36 7.11
N LEU A 26 2.73 23.89 5.99
CA LEU A 26 2.64 25.32 5.70
C LEU A 26 1.16 25.68 5.44
N GLY A 27 0.41 25.98 6.50
CA GLY A 27 -1.04 26.16 6.41
C GLY A 27 -1.73 24.88 5.91
N ALA A 28 -2.39 24.93 4.77
CA ALA A 28 -3.04 23.78 4.14
C ALA A 28 -2.08 22.90 3.30
N SER A 29 -0.83 23.32 3.08
CA SER A 29 0.14 22.60 2.27
C SER A 29 0.98 21.66 3.12
N ILE A 30 1.10 20.41 2.69
CA ILE A 30 1.92 19.38 3.34
C ILE A 30 3.00 18.93 2.35
N LEU A 31 4.25 19.23 2.67
CA LEU A 31 5.41 18.95 1.80
C LEU A 31 6.30 17.89 2.44
N PRO A 32 6.50 16.73 1.80
CA PRO A 32 7.45 15.74 2.28
C PRO A 32 8.88 16.25 2.09
N THR A 33 9.61 16.45 3.20
CA THR A 33 10.99 16.95 3.18
C THR A 33 12.03 15.85 3.46
N PHE A 34 11.60 14.75 4.05
CA PHE A 34 12.42 13.56 4.25
C PHE A 34 11.59 12.30 4.07
N ASN A 35 12.16 11.28 3.44
CA ASN A 35 11.48 10.02 3.19
C ASN A 35 12.51 8.88 3.15
N GLU A 36 12.47 8.03 4.16
CA GLU A 36 13.27 6.82 4.23
C GLU A 36 12.39 5.58 4.31
N LYS A 37 12.70 4.58 3.52
CA LYS A 37 11.98 3.32 3.44
C LYS A 37 12.93 2.14 3.53
N VAL A 38 12.69 1.27 4.50
CA VAL A 38 13.40 0.00 4.68
C VAL A 38 12.47 -1.15 4.30
N MET A 39 12.94 -2.03 3.43
CA MET A 39 12.21 -3.23 3.04
C MET A 39 12.45 -4.31 4.10
N ALA A 40 11.58 -4.38 5.09
CA ALA A 40 11.71 -5.30 6.21
C ALA A 40 11.17 -6.71 5.90
N GLY A 41 10.06 -6.80 5.16
CA GLY A 41 9.42 -8.08 4.83
C GLY A 41 8.72 -8.72 6.04
N LEU A 42 8.15 -7.91 6.94
CA LEU A 42 7.48 -8.39 8.16
C LEU A 42 6.42 -9.46 7.90
N GLY A 43 5.61 -9.29 6.86
CA GLY A 43 4.51 -10.20 6.52
C GLY A 43 4.94 -11.39 5.64
N GLN A 44 6.23 -11.59 5.41
CA GLN A 44 6.70 -12.72 4.61
C GLN A 44 6.50 -14.03 5.36
N GLY A 45 5.81 -15.01 4.75
CA GLY A 45 5.48 -16.29 5.36
C GLY A 45 4.36 -16.24 6.42
N LEU A 46 3.72 -15.08 6.63
CA LEU A 46 2.70 -14.91 7.67
C LEU A 46 1.50 -15.86 7.50
N MET A 47 1.04 -16.05 6.27
CA MET A 47 -0.13 -16.88 6.00
C MET A 47 0.11 -18.36 6.31
N GLN A 48 1.35 -18.82 6.26
CA GLN A 48 1.73 -20.22 6.53
C GLN A 48 2.05 -20.44 8.00
N THR A 49 2.72 -19.46 8.62
CA THR A 49 3.27 -19.59 9.97
C THR A 49 2.40 -18.98 11.06
N GLY A 50 1.47 -18.10 10.70
CA GLY A 50 0.72 -17.26 11.64
C GLY A 50 1.58 -16.18 12.31
N GLN A 51 2.87 -16.09 11.98
CA GLN A 51 3.83 -15.23 12.69
C GLN A 51 4.56 -14.27 11.73
N LEU A 52 4.97 -13.12 12.26
CA LEU A 52 5.86 -12.19 11.56
C LEU A 52 7.21 -12.87 11.30
N SER A 53 7.78 -12.58 10.12
CA SER A 53 9.10 -13.08 9.73
C SER A 53 10.18 -12.67 10.74
N PRO A 54 10.97 -13.59 11.32
CA PRO A 54 12.01 -13.25 12.28
C PRO A 54 13.05 -12.27 11.74
N THR A 55 13.48 -12.45 10.47
CA THR A 55 14.40 -11.54 9.79
C THR A 55 13.74 -10.18 9.52
N GLY A 56 12.43 -10.19 9.23
CA GLY A 56 11.62 -8.99 9.07
C GLY A 56 11.50 -8.19 10.37
N VAL A 57 11.29 -8.86 11.49
CA VAL A 57 11.25 -8.27 12.83
C VAL A 57 12.58 -7.59 13.15
N GLU A 58 13.71 -8.30 12.98
CA GLU A 58 15.03 -7.74 13.23
C GLU A 58 15.30 -6.48 12.38
N SER A 59 15.00 -6.56 11.08
CA SER A 59 15.16 -5.45 10.14
C SER A 59 14.30 -4.24 10.52
N ALA A 60 13.04 -4.49 10.90
CA ALA A 60 12.12 -3.44 11.34
C ALA A 60 12.58 -2.76 12.62
N LEU A 61 13.04 -3.52 13.62
CA LEU A 61 13.54 -2.96 14.88
C LEU A 61 14.79 -2.12 14.68
N LYS A 62 15.72 -2.56 13.82
CA LYS A 62 16.90 -1.76 13.42
C LYS A 62 16.49 -0.44 12.75
N ALA A 63 15.52 -0.49 11.83
CA ALA A 63 14.99 0.71 11.17
C ALA A 63 14.35 1.67 12.18
N LEU A 64 13.54 1.19 13.10
CA LEU A 64 12.90 2.01 14.13
C LEU A 64 13.91 2.68 15.08
N GLY A 65 14.96 1.97 15.48
CA GLY A 65 16.05 2.54 16.26
C GLY A 65 16.76 3.68 15.52
N ARG A 66 17.02 3.50 14.22
CA ARG A 66 17.57 4.54 13.35
C ARG A 66 16.63 5.73 13.19
N TYR A 67 15.32 5.50 13.00
CA TYR A 67 14.33 6.57 12.89
C TYR A 67 14.23 7.39 14.18
N ARG A 68 14.31 6.73 15.35
CA ARG A 68 14.42 7.42 16.63
C ARG A 68 15.63 8.36 16.67
N ALA A 69 16.79 7.91 16.21
CA ALA A 69 18.00 8.73 16.17
C ALA A 69 17.87 9.95 15.25
N ILE A 70 17.27 9.76 14.05
CA ILE A 70 16.97 10.84 13.09
C ILE A 70 16.03 11.87 13.71
N LEU A 71 14.90 11.42 14.26
CA LEU A 71 13.90 12.30 14.88
C LEU A 71 14.47 13.09 16.06
N LYS A 72 15.32 12.44 16.88
CA LYS A 72 16.04 13.09 17.99
C LYS A 72 17.01 14.14 17.48
N ALA A 73 17.81 13.83 16.46
CA ALA A 73 18.78 14.76 15.88
C ALA A 73 18.09 16.01 15.25
N LEU A 74 16.90 15.82 14.69
CA LEU A 74 16.07 16.90 14.13
C LEU A 74 15.21 17.61 15.18
N HIS A 75 15.32 17.25 16.46
CA HIS A 75 14.49 17.77 17.56
C HIS A 75 12.98 17.67 17.31
N LEU A 76 12.55 16.65 16.54
CA LEU A 76 11.19 16.47 16.09
C LEU A 76 10.40 15.68 17.14
N ARG A 77 9.44 16.36 17.82
CA ARG A 77 8.64 15.80 18.90
C ARG A 77 7.25 15.34 18.44
N HIS A 78 6.74 15.92 17.36
CA HIS A 78 5.40 15.62 16.82
C HIS A 78 5.53 14.56 15.74
N TYR A 79 5.34 13.30 16.13
CA TYR A 79 5.31 12.18 15.20
C TYR A 79 4.38 11.07 15.70
N THR A 80 3.83 10.33 14.74
CA THR A 80 2.96 9.17 14.98
C THR A 80 3.61 7.94 14.34
N ALA A 81 3.50 6.80 15.02
CA ALA A 81 3.93 5.53 14.50
C ALA A 81 2.73 4.57 14.48
N VAL A 82 2.48 4.00 13.30
CA VAL A 82 1.38 3.07 13.08
C VAL A 82 1.90 1.75 12.53
N ALA A 83 1.20 0.66 12.84
CA ALA A 83 1.42 -0.65 12.25
C ALA A 83 0.10 -1.15 11.65
N THR A 84 0.20 -1.96 10.61
CA THR A 84 -0.93 -2.33 9.76
C THR A 84 -1.14 -3.84 9.67
N ALA A 85 -1.79 -4.31 8.64
CA ALA A 85 -2.36 -5.65 8.48
C ALA A 85 -1.46 -6.81 8.94
N ALA A 86 -0.18 -6.88 8.57
CA ALA A 86 0.67 -7.99 8.97
C ALA A 86 0.84 -8.09 10.48
N VAL A 87 1.06 -6.94 11.14
CA VAL A 87 1.21 -6.89 12.61
C VAL A 87 -0.12 -7.18 13.30
N ARG A 88 -1.22 -6.69 12.73
CA ARG A 88 -2.58 -6.91 13.26
C ARG A 88 -2.96 -8.39 13.23
N SER A 89 -2.59 -9.11 12.16
CA SER A 89 -2.97 -10.51 11.95
C SER A 89 -2.02 -11.54 12.56
N ALA A 90 -0.80 -11.15 12.92
CA ALA A 90 0.21 -12.07 13.42
C ALA A 90 -0.01 -12.42 14.89
N GLU A 91 0.16 -13.70 15.26
CA GLU A 91 0.12 -14.19 16.63
C GLU A 91 1.15 -13.51 17.53
N ASN A 92 2.37 -13.28 17.02
CA ASN A 92 3.44 -12.55 17.70
C ASN A 92 3.38 -11.02 17.49
N GLY A 93 2.29 -10.51 16.92
CA GLY A 93 2.07 -9.07 16.72
C GLY A 93 2.16 -8.23 17.99
N PRO A 94 1.50 -8.62 19.09
CA PRO A 94 1.59 -7.88 20.37
C PRO A 94 3.01 -7.81 20.93
N GLU A 95 3.80 -8.88 20.83
CA GLU A 95 5.21 -8.90 21.23
C GLU A 95 6.03 -7.94 20.37
N PHE A 96 5.86 -8.02 19.04
CA PHE A 96 6.52 -7.09 18.12
C PHE A 96 6.20 -5.62 18.44
N ILE A 97 4.94 -5.28 18.73
CA ILE A 97 4.53 -3.91 19.10
C ILE A 97 5.24 -3.42 20.37
N SER A 98 5.41 -4.30 21.36
CA SER A 98 6.17 -4.00 22.58
C SER A 98 7.63 -3.66 22.24
N LEU A 99 8.29 -4.52 21.45
CA LEU A 99 9.68 -4.32 21.02
C LEU A 99 9.83 -3.08 20.13
N ALA A 100 8.93 -2.87 19.19
CA ALA A 100 8.92 -1.72 18.28
C ALA A 100 8.76 -0.40 19.05
N SER A 101 7.83 -0.36 20.02
CA SER A 101 7.60 0.81 20.86
C SER A 101 8.83 1.13 21.73
N LYS A 102 9.50 0.11 22.26
CA LYS A 102 10.78 0.28 23.00
C LYS A 102 11.90 0.78 22.12
N ALA A 103 12.08 0.19 20.94
CA ALA A 103 13.10 0.59 19.96
C ALA A 103 12.92 2.05 19.51
N LEU A 104 11.70 2.44 19.20
CA LEU A 104 11.36 3.80 18.79
C LEU A 104 11.37 4.81 19.95
N GLY A 105 11.13 4.34 21.18
CA GLY A 105 10.96 5.19 22.36
C GLY A 105 9.60 5.91 22.39
N ARG A 106 8.61 5.39 21.66
CA ARG A 106 7.23 5.89 21.58
C ARG A 106 6.27 4.77 21.25
N ARG A 107 5.04 4.87 21.74
CA ARG A 107 3.98 3.90 21.44
C ARG A 107 3.74 3.80 19.94
N VAL A 108 3.69 2.58 19.44
CA VAL A 108 3.21 2.22 18.10
C VAL A 108 1.74 1.81 18.22
N VAL A 109 0.90 2.35 17.35
CA VAL A 109 -0.54 2.07 17.32
C VAL A 109 -0.82 1.10 16.17
N VAL A 110 -1.53 0.00 16.45
CA VAL A 110 -2.01 -0.89 15.39
C VAL A 110 -3.33 -0.34 14.88
N LEU A 111 -3.39 -0.04 13.58
CA LEU A 111 -4.60 0.42 12.92
C LEU A 111 -5.55 -0.74 12.66
N SER A 112 -6.86 -0.51 12.81
CA SER A 112 -7.88 -1.39 12.26
C SER A 112 -7.91 -1.28 10.73
N GLY A 113 -8.48 -2.27 10.04
CA GLY A 113 -8.66 -2.18 8.57
C GLY A 113 -9.57 -1.01 8.17
N GLU A 114 -10.57 -0.70 8.99
CA GLU A 114 -11.44 0.45 8.80
C GLU A 114 -10.67 1.79 8.95
N ASP A 115 -9.77 1.90 9.93
CA ASP A 115 -8.91 3.08 10.07
C ASP A 115 -7.95 3.24 8.90
N GLU A 116 -7.37 2.14 8.39
CA GLU A 116 -6.53 2.17 7.19
C GLU A 116 -7.32 2.69 5.99
N ALA A 117 -8.52 2.13 5.74
CA ALA A 117 -9.42 2.57 4.67
C ALA A 117 -9.80 4.05 4.81
N ARG A 118 -10.14 4.48 6.03
CA ARG A 118 -10.50 5.87 6.33
C ARG A 118 -9.34 6.84 6.09
N LEU A 119 -8.14 6.50 6.54
CA LEU A 119 -6.95 7.36 6.37
C LEU A 119 -6.53 7.47 4.91
N SER A 120 -6.62 6.37 4.16
CA SER A 120 -6.36 6.37 2.71
C SER A 120 -7.39 7.21 1.96
N ALA A 121 -8.68 7.17 2.38
CA ALA A 121 -9.73 8.02 1.83
C ALA A 121 -9.42 9.52 2.07
N VAL A 122 -9.04 9.89 3.29
CA VAL A 122 -8.61 11.27 3.62
C VAL A 122 -7.46 11.72 2.71
N GLY A 123 -6.50 10.84 2.43
CA GLY A 123 -5.38 11.14 1.53
C GLY A 123 -5.84 11.42 0.09
N VAL A 124 -6.81 10.68 -0.41
CA VAL A 124 -7.40 10.91 -1.74
C VAL A 124 -8.23 12.19 -1.76
N GLU A 125 -9.10 12.40 -0.76
CA GLU A 125 -9.94 13.60 -0.64
C GLU A 125 -9.10 14.88 -0.54
N ALA A 126 -7.96 14.83 0.14
CA ALA A 126 -7.01 15.96 0.20
C ALA A 126 -6.26 16.20 -1.10
N SER A 127 -6.22 15.21 -2.00
CA SER A 127 -5.43 15.25 -3.24
C SER A 127 -6.25 15.67 -4.47
N PHE A 128 -7.58 15.62 -4.40
CA PHE A 128 -8.48 15.90 -5.52
C PHE A 128 -9.58 16.86 -5.10
N HIS A 129 -10.07 17.65 -6.04
CA HIS A 129 -11.22 18.52 -5.81
C HIS A 129 -12.52 17.70 -5.90
N ALA A 130 -13.27 17.62 -4.79
CA ALA A 130 -14.56 16.93 -4.67
C ALA A 130 -14.57 15.52 -5.32
N PRO A 131 -13.68 14.61 -4.91
CA PRO A 131 -13.62 13.28 -5.52
C PRO A 131 -14.87 12.46 -5.17
N LEU A 132 -15.40 11.76 -6.18
CA LEU A 132 -16.56 10.86 -6.05
C LEU A 132 -16.18 9.46 -6.53
N GLY A 133 -16.54 8.44 -5.76
CA GLY A 133 -16.30 7.05 -6.14
C GLY A 133 -15.78 6.21 -4.99
N MET A 134 -14.96 5.24 -5.31
CA MET A 134 -14.40 4.29 -4.35
C MET A 134 -12.87 4.34 -4.37
N ILE A 135 -12.27 4.32 -3.21
CA ILE A 135 -10.83 4.09 -3.05
C ILE A 135 -10.58 2.60 -2.83
N GLY A 136 -9.47 2.11 -3.39
CA GLY A 136 -8.83 0.87 -3.00
C GLY A 136 -7.37 1.14 -2.64
N ASP A 137 -6.93 0.74 -1.46
CA ASP A 137 -5.52 0.81 -1.04
C ASP A 137 -4.92 -0.59 -0.98
N LEU A 138 -4.07 -0.92 -1.96
CA LEU A 138 -3.41 -2.21 -2.03
C LEU A 138 -2.11 -2.20 -1.25
N GLY A 139 -2.18 -2.72 -0.04
CA GLY A 139 -1.05 -2.97 0.83
C GLY A 139 -0.25 -4.22 0.44
N GLY A 140 0.65 -4.65 1.33
CA GLY A 140 1.39 -5.90 1.14
C GLY A 140 0.54 -7.14 1.41
N SER A 141 -0.25 -7.13 2.48
CA SER A 141 -1.07 -8.27 2.91
C SER A 141 -2.57 -8.03 2.77
N SER A 142 -3.02 -6.79 2.65
CA SER A 142 -4.45 -6.46 2.60
C SER A 142 -4.79 -5.51 1.47
N LEU A 143 -6.08 -5.39 1.21
CA LEU A 143 -6.71 -4.42 0.31
C LEU A 143 -7.86 -3.76 1.08
N GLU A 144 -7.76 -2.46 1.26
CA GLU A 144 -8.76 -1.65 1.93
C GLU A 144 -9.66 -0.98 0.92
N PHE A 145 -10.99 -1.00 1.18
CA PHE A 145 -11.98 -0.28 0.39
C PHE A 145 -12.74 0.75 1.22
N LYS A 146 -13.05 1.88 0.60
CA LYS A 146 -13.95 2.87 1.17
C LYS A 146 -14.60 3.72 0.07
N GLN A 147 -15.90 3.99 0.22
CA GLN A 147 -16.62 4.93 -0.62
C GLN A 147 -16.25 6.36 -0.20
N ILE A 148 -16.04 7.27 -1.16
CA ILE A 148 -15.72 8.68 -0.96
C ILE A 148 -16.69 9.59 -1.71
N GLY A 149 -16.86 10.81 -1.21
CA GLY A 149 -17.69 11.84 -1.85
C GLY A 149 -19.20 11.63 -1.75
N GLY A 150 -19.66 10.77 -0.82
CA GLY A 150 -21.08 10.48 -0.60
C GLY A 150 -21.43 10.41 0.88
N LYS A 151 -22.54 9.73 1.22
CA LYS A 151 -22.81 9.38 2.62
C LYS A 151 -21.67 8.50 3.13
N ALA A 152 -21.17 8.82 4.32
CA ALA A 152 -20.11 8.06 4.96
C ALA A 152 -20.54 6.58 5.05
N ALA A 153 -19.80 5.72 4.34
CA ALA A 153 -19.88 4.28 4.50
C ALA A 153 -18.66 3.84 5.32
N ASP A 154 -18.83 2.77 6.07
CA ASP A 154 -17.72 2.16 6.77
C ASP A 154 -16.66 1.67 5.77
N GLY A 155 -15.39 1.67 6.16
CA GLY A 155 -14.34 1.06 5.38
C GLY A 155 -14.28 -0.43 5.64
N GLU A 156 -13.76 -1.19 4.72
CA GLU A 156 -13.49 -2.62 4.90
C GLU A 156 -12.06 -2.98 4.49
N SER A 157 -11.56 -4.09 5.00
CA SER A 157 -10.23 -4.62 4.69
C SER A 157 -10.34 -6.11 4.40
N LEU A 158 -9.84 -6.52 3.21
CA LEU A 158 -9.78 -7.89 2.76
C LEU A 158 -8.32 -8.36 2.71
N MET A 159 -8.06 -9.65 3.01
CA MET A 159 -6.71 -10.23 2.97
C MET A 159 -6.27 -10.55 1.54
N LEU A 160 -6.31 -9.54 0.68
CA LEU A 160 -6.03 -9.62 -0.75
C LEU A 160 -4.71 -8.96 -1.18
N GLY A 161 -3.82 -8.68 -0.23
CA GLY A 161 -2.49 -8.20 -0.58
C GLY A 161 -1.63 -9.26 -1.25
N PRO A 162 -0.67 -8.89 -2.11
CA PRO A 162 0.17 -9.85 -2.84
C PRO A 162 0.95 -10.82 -1.97
N LEU A 163 1.34 -10.42 -0.76
CA LEU A 163 2.06 -11.29 0.19
C LEU A 163 1.15 -12.32 0.86
N SER A 164 -0.17 -12.06 0.90
CA SER A 164 -1.15 -13.01 1.45
C SER A 164 -1.66 -13.99 0.40
N LEU A 165 -1.56 -13.64 -0.89
CA LEU A 165 -2.14 -14.43 -1.97
C LEU A 165 -1.14 -15.35 -2.67
N VAL A 166 0.16 -15.01 -2.67
CA VAL A 166 1.15 -15.73 -3.45
C VAL A 166 2.42 -15.98 -2.64
N GLU A 167 2.74 -17.26 -2.49
CA GLU A 167 4.05 -17.75 -2.09
C GLU A 167 4.50 -18.80 -3.14
N GLY A 168 5.65 -18.55 -3.79
CA GLY A 168 6.18 -19.43 -4.84
C GLY A 168 5.64 -19.11 -6.24
N ASP A 169 5.34 -20.15 -7.00
CA ASP A 169 4.87 -20.04 -8.39
C ASP A 169 3.40 -19.61 -8.47
N ILE A 170 3.07 -18.84 -9.49
CA ILE A 170 1.74 -18.25 -9.67
C ILE A 170 0.90 -19.10 -10.64
N ASP A 171 -0.16 -19.73 -10.13
CA ASP A 171 -1.26 -20.21 -10.97
C ASP A 171 -2.30 -19.08 -11.14
N LEU A 172 -2.24 -18.42 -12.29
CA LEU A 172 -3.14 -17.28 -12.59
C LEU A 172 -4.63 -17.65 -12.55
N LYS A 173 -5.01 -18.89 -12.89
CA LYS A 173 -6.42 -19.32 -12.88
C LYS A 173 -6.92 -19.55 -11.45
N ALA A 174 -6.14 -20.24 -10.64
CA ALA A 174 -6.47 -20.46 -9.24
C ALA A 174 -6.51 -19.13 -8.48
N LEU A 175 -5.51 -18.28 -8.68
CA LEU A 175 -5.42 -16.94 -8.07
C LEU A 175 -6.63 -16.08 -8.41
N ARG A 176 -7.03 -16.04 -9.67
CA ARG A 176 -8.22 -15.28 -10.11
C ARG A 176 -9.51 -15.79 -9.46
N ARG A 177 -9.66 -17.11 -9.31
CA ARG A 177 -10.83 -17.69 -8.60
C ARG A 177 -10.87 -17.27 -7.14
N THR A 178 -9.74 -17.33 -6.44
CA THR A 178 -9.64 -16.90 -5.04
C THR A 178 -9.97 -15.42 -4.89
N ILE A 179 -9.36 -14.56 -5.71
CA ILE A 179 -9.63 -13.12 -5.71
C ILE A 179 -11.11 -12.82 -5.96
N ARG A 180 -11.74 -13.45 -6.96
CA ARG A 180 -13.16 -13.27 -7.25
C ARG A 180 -14.07 -13.71 -6.11
N ALA A 181 -13.75 -14.82 -5.46
CA ALA A 181 -14.52 -15.30 -4.32
C ALA A 181 -14.48 -14.30 -3.17
N GLU A 182 -13.29 -13.79 -2.86
CA GLU A 182 -13.11 -12.83 -1.78
C GLU A 182 -13.73 -11.46 -2.10
N LEU A 183 -13.56 -10.93 -3.31
CA LEU A 183 -14.15 -9.65 -3.72
C LEU A 183 -15.70 -9.68 -3.68
N LYS A 184 -16.33 -10.84 -3.87
CA LYS A 184 -17.79 -10.99 -3.75
C LYS A 184 -18.31 -10.79 -2.32
N THR A 185 -17.46 -10.90 -1.31
CA THR A 185 -17.84 -10.67 0.08
C THR A 185 -17.86 -9.19 0.45
N SER A 186 -17.35 -8.33 -0.44
CA SER A 186 -17.23 -6.89 -0.19
C SER A 186 -18.55 -6.16 -0.41
N ASP A 187 -19.11 -5.65 0.66
CA ASP A 187 -20.29 -4.79 0.61
C ASP A 187 -19.98 -3.41 0.01
N VAL A 188 -18.77 -2.90 0.24
CA VAL A 188 -18.33 -1.61 -0.32
C VAL A 188 -18.19 -1.70 -1.83
N LEU A 189 -17.56 -2.77 -2.34
CA LEU A 189 -17.41 -2.99 -3.77
C LEU A 189 -18.77 -3.20 -4.46
N ALA A 190 -19.65 -3.99 -3.86
CA ALA A 190 -20.99 -4.27 -4.43
C ALA A 190 -21.87 -3.01 -4.58
N LYS A 191 -21.66 -2.01 -3.73
CA LYS A 191 -22.36 -0.72 -3.74
C LYS A 191 -21.60 0.39 -4.43
N SER A 192 -20.42 0.09 -4.98
CA SER A 192 -19.53 1.10 -5.54
C SER A 192 -20.09 1.68 -6.84
N THR A 193 -19.94 2.99 -6.98
CA THR A 193 -20.28 3.73 -8.19
C THR A 193 -19.24 4.81 -8.44
N GLY A 194 -19.06 5.20 -9.69
CA GLY A 194 -18.16 6.30 -10.04
C GLY A 194 -16.73 5.86 -10.31
N ARG A 195 -15.76 6.66 -9.90
CA ARG A 195 -14.34 6.42 -10.19
C ARG A 195 -13.73 5.49 -9.16
N PHE A 196 -12.78 4.66 -9.60
CA PHE A 196 -11.92 3.90 -8.72
C PHE A 196 -10.58 4.61 -8.53
N TYR A 197 -10.24 4.95 -7.30
CA TYR A 197 -8.98 5.58 -6.91
C TYR A 197 -8.02 4.52 -6.39
N ALA A 198 -7.10 4.10 -7.23
CA ALA A 198 -6.12 3.07 -6.92
C ALA A 198 -4.94 3.64 -6.12
N VAL A 199 -4.80 3.24 -4.87
CA VAL A 199 -3.71 3.60 -3.96
C VAL A 199 -2.82 2.39 -3.71
N GLY A 200 -1.59 2.62 -3.29
CA GLY A 200 -0.65 1.56 -2.95
C GLY A 200 0.49 1.40 -3.97
N GLY A 201 1.51 0.70 -3.53
CA GLY A 201 2.77 0.61 -4.28
C GLY A 201 2.69 -0.24 -5.53
N ALA A 202 1.91 -1.33 -5.51
CA ALA A 202 1.79 -2.26 -6.61
C ALA A 202 1.03 -1.63 -7.79
N TRP A 203 -0.11 -1.00 -7.53
CA TRP A 203 -0.88 -0.31 -8.58
C TRP A 203 -0.16 0.91 -9.16
N ARG A 204 0.63 1.62 -8.33
CA ARG A 204 1.51 2.67 -8.86
C ARG A 204 2.55 2.11 -9.85
N THR A 205 3.00 0.87 -9.64
CA THR A 205 3.91 0.22 -10.59
C THR A 205 3.18 -0.21 -11.86
N VAL A 206 1.93 -0.69 -11.78
CA VAL A 206 1.07 -0.95 -12.95
C VAL A 206 0.83 0.33 -13.75
N ALA A 207 0.57 1.46 -13.09
CA ALA A 207 0.43 2.75 -13.77
C ALA A 207 1.73 3.19 -14.47
N LYS A 208 2.89 3.03 -13.84
CA LYS A 208 4.20 3.30 -14.48
C LYS A 208 4.44 2.40 -15.69
N LEU A 209 4.07 1.12 -15.60
CA LEU A 209 4.15 0.19 -16.72
C LEU A 209 3.29 0.68 -17.89
N ASN A 210 2.04 1.11 -17.61
CA ASN A 210 1.18 1.67 -18.65
C ASN A 210 1.75 2.97 -19.24
N MET A 211 2.32 3.86 -18.44
CA MET A 211 3.01 5.06 -18.94
C MET A 211 4.14 4.71 -19.93
N GLN A 212 4.87 3.62 -19.68
CA GLN A 212 5.90 3.14 -20.63
C GLN A 212 5.29 2.56 -21.90
N ILE A 213 4.20 1.77 -21.78
CA ILE A 213 3.50 1.19 -22.94
C ILE A 213 2.94 2.28 -23.85
N GLU A 214 2.41 3.36 -23.27
CA GLU A 214 1.78 4.47 -24.01
C GLU A 214 2.78 5.59 -24.35
N ASP A 215 4.08 5.42 -24.09
CA ASP A 215 5.13 6.45 -24.25
C ASP A 215 4.73 7.81 -23.63
N TYR A 216 4.15 7.75 -22.43
CA TYR A 216 3.61 8.93 -21.76
C TYR A 216 4.72 9.88 -21.31
N SER A 217 4.75 11.09 -21.84
CA SER A 217 5.84 12.06 -21.66
C SER A 217 5.99 12.56 -20.22
N LEU A 218 4.87 12.75 -19.50
CA LEU A 218 4.86 13.20 -18.11
C LEU A 218 4.92 12.01 -17.17
N LYS A 219 6.07 11.77 -16.53
CA LYS A 219 6.23 10.66 -15.59
C LYS A 219 5.68 10.98 -14.18
N VAL A 220 4.54 11.68 -14.11
CA VAL A 220 3.86 12.06 -12.87
C VAL A 220 2.70 11.12 -12.61
N LEU A 221 2.74 10.41 -11.49
CA LEU A 221 1.71 9.44 -11.11
C LEU A 221 0.48 10.08 -10.47
N GLN A 222 0.64 11.21 -9.78
CA GLN A 222 -0.47 11.89 -9.14
C GLN A 222 -1.50 12.33 -10.18
N GLY A 223 -2.73 11.85 -10.03
CA GLY A 223 -3.82 12.15 -10.96
C GLY A 223 -3.74 11.43 -12.30
N TYR A 224 -2.79 10.50 -12.52
CA TYR A 224 -2.74 9.69 -13.74
C TYR A 224 -3.98 8.80 -13.83
N GLN A 225 -4.64 8.81 -14.97
CA GLN A 225 -5.87 8.06 -15.22
C GLN A 225 -5.63 6.99 -16.28
N MET A 226 -6.21 5.83 -16.07
CA MET A 226 -6.19 4.71 -17.01
C MET A 226 -7.61 4.31 -17.36
N SER A 227 -7.86 4.08 -18.63
CA SER A 227 -9.08 3.41 -19.10
C SER A 227 -9.00 1.91 -18.82
N LYS A 228 -10.14 1.23 -18.84
CA LYS A 228 -10.20 -0.24 -18.70
C LYS A 228 -9.31 -0.94 -19.73
N SER A 229 -9.30 -0.49 -20.99
CA SER A 229 -8.45 -1.07 -22.04
C SER A 229 -6.96 -0.91 -21.75
N GLN A 230 -6.55 0.21 -21.17
CA GLN A 230 -5.16 0.44 -20.75
C GLN A 230 -4.77 -0.44 -19.56
N VAL A 231 -5.69 -0.64 -18.61
CA VAL A 231 -5.50 -1.62 -17.53
C VAL A 231 -5.33 -3.04 -18.09
N ASP A 232 -6.15 -3.43 -19.07
CA ASP A 232 -6.08 -4.75 -19.68
C ASP A 232 -4.76 -4.98 -20.46
N LYS A 233 -4.24 -3.96 -21.17
CA LYS A 233 -2.93 -4.01 -21.82
C LYS A 233 -1.80 -4.20 -20.81
N ALA A 234 -1.78 -3.41 -19.74
CA ALA A 234 -0.78 -3.53 -18.68
C ALA A 234 -0.87 -4.88 -17.95
N ALA A 235 -2.09 -5.35 -17.67
CA ALA A 235 -2.35 -6.64 -17.05
C ALA A 235 -1.85 -7.82 -17.90
N LYS A 236 -2.05 -7.76 -19.22
CA LYS A 236 -1.55 -8.78 -20.12
C LYS A 236 -0.03 -8.97 -19.99
N LEU A 237 0.75 -7.87 -19.98
CA LEU A 237 2.19 -7.95 -19.78
C LEU A 237 2.57 -8.52 -18.40
N CYS A 238 1.80 -8.16 -17.35
CA CYS A 238 1.98 -8.75 -16.03
C CYS A 238 1.73 -10.26 -16.03
N PHE A 239 0.74 -10.75 -16.78
CA PHE A 239 0.44 -12.21 -16.88
C PHE A 239 1.49 -12.94 -17.71
N ASP A 240 1.90 -12.36 -18.82
CA ASP A 240 2.95 -12.91 -19.67
C ASP A 240 4.28 -13.08 -18.89
N SER A 241 4.55 -12.23 -17.90
CA SER A 241 5.76 -12.31 -17.06
C SER A 241 5.86 -13.58 -16.21
N VAL A 242 4.77 -14.30 -15.98
CA VAL A 242 4.77 -15.54 -15.22
C VAL A 242 5.54 -16.63 -15.97
N THR A 243 5.41 -16.67 -17.30
CA THR A 243 6.05 -17.69 -18.17
C THR A 243 7.15 -17.14 -19.07
N SER A 244 7.16 -15.83 -19.37
CA SER A 244 8.10 -15.18 -20.27
C SER A 244 9.18 -14.43 -19.51
N SER A 245 10.45 -14.80 -19.71
CA SER A 245 11.61 -14.09 -19.16
C SER A 245 11.72 -12.65 -19.70
N THR A 246 11.39 -12.44 -20.97
CA THR A 246 11.41 -11.11 -21.61
C THR A 246 10.37 -10.19 -20.94
N ALA A 247 9.13 -10.66 -20.79
CA ALA A 247 8.10 -9.88 -20.09
C ALA A 247 8.49 -9.62 -18.63
N ARG A 248 9.08 -10.58 -17.93
CA ARG A 248 9.59 -10.41 -16.57
C ARG A 248 10.66 -9.33 -16.50
N ALA A 249 11.64 -9.35 -17.40
CA ALA A 249 12.67 -8.32 -17.47
C ALA A 249 12.09 -6.92 -17.68
N MET A 250 11.03 -6.78 -18.49
CA MET A 250 10.33 -5.50 -18.68
C MET A 250 9.71 -5.00 -17.36
N LEU A 251 9.06 -5.88 -16.60
CA LEU A 251 8.50 -5.51 -15.29
C LEU A 251 9.61 -5.13 -14.30
N GLU A 252 10.72 -5.86 -14.28
CA GLU A 252 11.87 -5.59 -13.42
C GLU A 252 12.52 -4.24 -13.72
N ASN A 253 12.53 -3.81 -14.96
CA ASN A 253 13.01 -2.47 -15.36
C ASN A 253 12.12 -1.36 -14.80
N VAL A 254 10.83 -1.61 -14.59
CA VAL A 254 9.92 -0.63 -13.95
C VAL A 254 10.11 -0.60 -12.43
N ASP A 255 10.08 -1.76 -11.79
CA ASP A 255 10.34 -1.92 -10.35
C ASP A 255 10.71 -3.37 -10.03
N LYS A 256 12.01 -3.65 -9.98
CA LYS A 256 12.56 -4.99 -9.72
C LYS A 256 12.00 -5.62 -8.44
N ARG A 257 11.75 -4.81 -7.40
CA ARG A 257 11.28 -5.31 -6.10
C ARG A 257 9.83 -5.75 -6.10
N ARG A 258 9.02 -5.22 -7.04
CA ARG A 258 7.58 -5.51 -7.13
C ARG A 258 7.21 -6.40 -8.30
N ALA A 259 8.12 -6.62 -9.25
CA ALA A 259 7.84 -7.34 -10.50
C ALA A 259 7.07 -8.65 -10.26
N LYS A 260 7.51 -9.47 -9.30
CA LYS A 260 6.88 -10.76 -8.98
C LYS A 260 5.44 -10.66 -8.44
N HIS A 261 5.03 -9.50 -7.91
CA HIS A 261 3.70 -9.28 -7.33
C HIS A 261 2.75 -8.55 -8.27
N LEU A 262 3.23 -8.07 -9.42
CA LEU A 262 2.40 -7.33 -10.38
C LEU A 262 1.28 -8.16 -10.98
N PRO A 263 1.43 -9.48 -11.26
CA PRO A 263 0.29 -10.30 -11.72
C PRO A 263 -0.90 -10.27 -10.75
N VAL A 264 -0.64 -10.33 -9.44
CA VAL A 264 -1.69 -10.21 -8.40
C VAL A 264 -2.38 -8.86 -8.48
N ALA A 265 -1.60 -7.78 -8.48
CA ALA A 265 -2.11 -6.42 -8.53
C ALA A 265 -2.94 -6.17 -9.81
N ALA A 266 -2.52 -6.76 -10.93
CA ALA A 266 -3.21 -6.66 -12.21
C ALA A 266 -4.55 -7.42 -12.21
N ILE A 267 -4.59 -8.64 -11.66
CA ILE A 267 -5.85 -9.40 -11.51
C ILE A 267 -6.82 -8.62 -10.63
N LEU A 268 -6.37 -8.15 -9.46
CA LEU A 268 -7.21 -7.37 -8.55
C LEU A 268 -7.83 -6.17 -9.27
N LEU A 269 -7.02 -5.41 -10.00
CA LEU A 269 -7.50 -4.22 -10.70
C LEU A 269 -8.55 -4.59 -11.78
N GLN A 270 -8.32 -5.65 -12.55
CA GLN A 270 -9.28 -6.13 -13.57
C GLN A 270 -10.59 -6.61 -12.94
N GLU A 271 -10.51 -7.37 -11.84
CA GLU A 271 -11.72 -7.91 -11.19
C GLU A 271 -12.54 -6.81 -10.52
N ILE A 272 -11.89 -5.82 -9.91
CA ILE A 272 -12.57 -4.66 -9.33
C ILE A 272 -13.29 -3.86 -10.43
N LEU A 273 -12.61 -3.55 -11.53
CA LEU A 273 -13.19 -2.79 -12.66
C LEU A 273 -14.20 -3.60 -13.48
N GLY A 274 -14.25 -4.90 -13.32
CA GLY A 274 -15.24 -5.78 -13.94
C GLY A 274 -16.54 -5.91 -13.14
N ASN A 275 -16.51 -5.55 -11.85
CA ASN A 275 -17.66 -5.60 -10.94
C ASN A 275 -18.29 -4.20 -10.70
N SER A 276 -17.71 -3.14 -11.26
CA SER A 276 -18.19 -1.74 -11.16
C SER A 276 -18.94 -1.28 -12.41
#